data_542d3a3cf87b9c1da0a59247d0dd9c78
#
_entry.id   542d3a3cf87b9c1da0a59247d0dd9c78
#
_cell.length_a   1.000
_cell.length_b   1.000
_cell.length_c   1.000
_cell.angle_alpha   90.00
_cell.angle_beta   90.00
_cell.angle_gamma   90.00
#
_symmetry.space_group_name_H-M   'P 1'
#
loop_
_entity.id
_entity.type
_entity.pdbx_description
1 polymer ?
#
loop_
_entity_poly.entity_id
_entity_poly.type
_entity_poly.pdbx_seq_one_letter_code
_entity_poly.pdbx_strand_id
1 'polypeptide(L)'
;MPAITVPDITVLPRIPEPDPATARMRPVRSLTTAPHGLEGEGFPVRRAFAGVDLGELDPFVHLDQMGEVEYAPGEPKGTPWHPHRGFETVTYMIDGTFEHQDSNGGGGVITNGDTQWMTAGAGILHIEKPPEWLVTSGGLFHGFQLWVNLPRAQKWLQPRYQDIRAGEVAIASSPDGGALVRIIAGEIAGFKGPGSTYTPMTLVHATLSPGAKLTLPWRADYNALVYDMAGLGTVGAEARPMQTGQLAVLGSGNTLTVTAAQVQESRSPNLDLLILGGRPIGEPVAWMGPFVMNTREEIMTAIADYQAGRLGTIPATTAVHNTPATIVESKPAENAGGAEPA
;
A
#
# COMPACT_ATOMS: atom_id res chain seq x y z
N MET A 1 -6.49 -1.80 -16.51
CA MET A 1 -6.58 -0.32 -16.65
C MET A 1 -6.52 0.29 -15.28
N PRO A 2 -5.96 1.48 -15.08
CA PRO A 2 -5.87 2.07 -13.74
C PRO A 2 -7.27 2.23 -13.14
N ALA A 3 -7.39 1.88 -11.86
CA ALA A 3 -8.62 1.76 -11.11
C ALA A 3 -9.47 3.03 -11.04
N ILE A 4 -8.83 4.20 -11.00
CA ILE A 4 -9.50 5.50 -10.99
C ILE A 4 -9.11 6.21 -12.27
N THR A 5 -10.08 6.38 -13.17
CA THR A 5 -9.90 7.12 -14.44
C THR A 5 -10.82 8.33 -14.47
N VAL A 6 -10.46 9.31 -15.28
CA VAL A 6 -11.28 10.49 -15.54
C VAL A 6 -11.47 10.63 -17.03
N PRO A 7 -12.65 11.05 -17.50
CA PRO A 7 -12.90 11.24 -18.94
C PRO A 7 -12.02 12.34 -19.55
N ASP A 8 -11.71 13.38 -18.79
CA ASP A 8 -10.88 14.50 -19.21
C ASP A 8 -9.97 14.93 -18.04
N ILE A 9 -8.69 14.62 -18.17
CA ILE A 9 -7.68 14.99 -17.18
C ILE A 9 -7.44 16.51 -17.15
N THR A 10 -7.77 17.22 -18.21
CA THR A 10 -7.47 18.65 -18.32
C THR A 10 -8.35 19.52 -17.42
N VAL A 11 -9.49 19.02 -16.97
CA VAL A 11 -10.39 19.71 -16.03
C VAL A 11 -9.99 19.54 -14.57
N LEU A 12 -9.04 18.66 -14.28
CA LEU A 12 -8.57 18.44 -12.91
C LEU A 12 -7.75 19.61 -12.39
N PRO A 13 -7.77 19.84 -11.07
CA PRO A 13 -6.87 20.78 -10.45
C PRO A 13 -5.42 20.36 -10.69
N ARG A 14 -4.55 21.37 -10.89
CA ARG A 14 -3.14 21.17 -11.25
C ARG A 14 -2.25 21.17 -10.03
N ILE A 15 -1.34 20.22 -9.96
CA ILE A 15 -0.22 20.28 -9.03
C ILE A 15 0.72 21.36 -9.52
N PRO A 16 1.03 22.41 -8.73
CA PRO A 16 1.94 23.46 -9.17
C PRO A 16 3.36 22.91 -9.37
N GLU A 17 4.07 23.44 -10.35
CA GLU A 17 5.49 23.13 -10.46
C GLU A 17 6.26 23.67 -9.26
N PRO A 18 7.21 22.89 -8.70
CA PRO A 18 8.10 23.39 -7.67
C PRO A 18 8.90 24.59 -8.17
N ASP A 19 9.09 25.60 -7.30
CA ASP A 19 9.89 26.77 -7.59
C ASP A 19 11.33 26.37 -7.98
N PRO A 20 11.80 26.66 -9.21
CA PRO A 20 13.12 26.28 -9.66
C PRO A 20 14.27 26.82 -8.80
N ALA A 21 14.07 27.97 -8.10
CA ALA A 21 15.07 28.55 -7.23
C ALA A 21 15.32 27.75 -5.96
N THR A 22 14.32 27.00 -5.50
CA THR A 22 14.37 26.22 -4.25
C THR A 22 14.28 24.71 -4.46
N ALA A 23 13.86 24.27 -5.64
CA ALA A 23 13.75 22.86 -5.98
C ALA A 23 15.11 22.17 -5.97
N ARG A 24 15.20 21.07 -5.22
CA ARG A 24 16.34 20.16 -5.18
C ARG A 24 15.88 18.78 -5.60
N MET A 25 16.15 18.43 -6.86
CA MET A 25 15.77 17.14 -7.41
C MET A 25 16.46 16.01 -6.66
N ARG A 26 15.71 14.97 -6.31
CA ARG A 26 16.25 13.78 -5.65
C ARG A 26 16.99 12.92 -6.66
N PRO A 27 18.26 12.57 -6.41
CA PRO A 27 19.01 11.60 -7.23
C PRO A 27 18.51 10.17 -6.95
N VAL A 28 18.77 9.25 -7.88
CA VAL A 28 18.54 7.81 -7.66
C VAL A 28 19.72 7.22 -6.88
N ARG A 29 19.48 6.71 -5.68
CA ARG A 29 20.48 5.98 -4.88
C ARG A 29 20.67 4.56 -5.34
N SER A 30 19.54 3.84 -5.52
CA SER A 30 19.55 2.46 -6.00
C SER A 30 18.36 2.21 -6.91
N LEU A 31 18.50 1.24 -7.81
CA LEU A 31 17.45 0.72 -8.68
C LEU A 31 17.53 -0.80 -8.62
N THR A 32 16.44 -1.43 -8.17
CA THR A 32 16.32 -2.89 -8.03
C THR A 32 15.20 -3.42 -8.90
N THR A 33 15.27 -4.69 -9.28
CA THR A 33 14.19 -5.37 -10.00
C THR A 33 13.48 -6.33 -9.05
N ALA A 34 12.17 -6.17 -8.93
CA ALA A 34 11.33 -7.00 -8.08
C ALA A 34 11.31 -8.46 -8.58
N PRO A 35 11.76 -9.43 -7.78
CA PRO A 35 11.64 -10.84 -8.14
C PRO A 35 10.18 -11.28 -8.14
N HIS A 36 9.86 -12.23 -9.00
CA HIS A 36 8.58 -12.93 -8.98
C HIS A 36 8.53 -13.94 -7.84
N GLY A 37 7.36 -14.12 -7.25
CA GLY A 37 7.08 -15.06 -6.18
C GLY A 37 5.62 -15.51 -6.19
N LEU A 38 5.26 -16.29 -5.18
CA LEU A 38 3.88 -16.69 -4.90
C LEU A 38 3.57 -16.34 -3.44
N GLU A 39 2.34 -15.90 -3.19
CA GLU A 39 1.83 -15.64 -1.85
C GLU A 39 0.47 -16.35 -1.61
N GLY A 40 0.07 -16.38 -0.33
CA GLY A 40 -1.18 -16.99 0.10
C GLY A 40 -1.32 -18.43 -0.38
N GLU A 41 -2.44 -18.73 -1.05
CA GLU A 41 -2.73 -20.03 -1.63
C GLU A 41 -2.07 -20.23 -3.02
N GLY A 42 -1.13 -19.37 -3.38
CA GLY A 42 -0.33 -19.47 -4.62
C GLY A 42 -0.70 -18.45 -5.70
N PHE A 43 -1.14 -17.25 -5.34
CA PHE A 43 -1.29 -16.17 -6.31
C PHE A 43 0.07 -15.49 -6.63
N PRO A 44 0.27 -15.04 -7.89
CA PRO A 44 1.55 -14.48 -8.31
C PRO A 44 1.76 -13.07 -7.77
N VAL A 45 2.98 -12.80 -7.31
CA VAL A 45 3.40 -11.48 -6.84
C VAL A 45 4.75 -11.06 -7.43
N ARG A 46 5.01 -9.75 -7.44
CA ARG A 46 6.36 -9.16 -7.56
C ARG A 46 6.71 -8.47 -6.26
N ARG A 47 7.83 -8.86 -5.64
CA ARG A 47 8.29 -8.36 -4.33
C ARG A 47 9.13 -7.10 -4.50
N ALA A 48 8.48 -5.94 -4.53
CA ALA A 48 9.13 -4.67 -4.88
C ALA A 48 10.28 -4.28 -3.94
N PHE A 49 10.20 -4.65 -2.66
CA PHE A 49 11.22 -4.28 -1.67
C PHE A 49 12.32 -5.35 -1.46
N ALA A 50 12.26 -6.46 -2.20
CA ALA A 50 13.28 -7.50 -2.06
C ALA A 50 14.68 -6.99 -2.39
N GLY A 51 15.62 -7.24 -1.48
CA GLY A 51 17.02 -6.85 -1.63
C GLY A 51 17.33 -5.38 -1.32
N VAL A 52 16.35 -4.61 -0.81
CA VAL A 52 16.56 -3.24 -0.34
C VAL A 52 16.68 -3.24 1.19
N ASP A 53 17.62 -2.46 1.72
CA ASP A 53 17.80 -2.30 3.16
C ASP A 53 16.57 -1.67 3.82
N LEU A 54 16.11 -2.23 4.96
CA LEU A 54 14.94 -1.71 5.68
C LEU A 54 15.10 -0.26 6.14
N GLY A 55 16.33 0.20 6.41
CA GLY A 55 16.57 1.59 6.76
C GLY A 55 16.35 2.56 5.59
N GLU A 56 16.50 2.09 4.33
CA GLU A 56 16.19 2.88 3.15
C GLU A 56 14.69 2.87 2.83
N LEU A 57 13.96 1.87 3.31
CA LEU A 57 12.52 1.73 3.14
C LEU A 57 11.71 2.38 4.27
N ASP A 58 12.31 2.57 5.46
CA ASP A 58 11.62 3.08 6.66
C ASP A 58 10.72 4.31 6.35
N PRO A 59 9.40 4.30 6.60
CA PRO A 59 8.69 3.42 7.53
C PRO A 59 8.07 2.15 6.91
N PHE A 60 8.42 1.77 5.71
CA PHE A 60 7.83 0.60 5.06
C PHE A 60 8.66 -0.67 5.33
N VAL A 61 8.00 -1.83 5.28
CA VAL A 61 8.63 -3.12 5.54
C VAL A 61 8.49 -4.05 4.35
N HIS A 62 7.34 -4.04 3.69
CA HIS A 62 7.00 -4.97 2.63
C HIS A 62 6.14 -4.30 1.56
N LEU A 63 6.35 -4.64 0.29
CA LEU A 63 5.49 -4.25 -0.82
C LEU A 63 5.47 -5.36 -1.86
N ASP A 64 4.30 -5.94 -2.05
CA ASP A 64 4.02 -6.88 -3.13
C ASP A 64 3.04 -6.27 -4.12
N GLN A 65 3.39 -6.30 -5.40
CA GLN A 65 2.44 -6.15 -6.49
C GLN A 65 1.79 -7.51 -6.73
N MET A 66 0.50 -7.63 -6.47
CA MET A 66 -0.33 -8.81 -6.68
C MET A 66 -0.87 -8.82 -8.11
N GLY A 67 -0.47 -9.79 -8.91
CA GLY A 67 -0.77 -9.81 -10.34
C GLY A 67 0.22 -8.89 -11.11
N GLU A 68 -0.12 -8.31 -12.21
CA GLU A 68 -1.35 -8.32 -13.01
C GLU A 68 -1.59 -9.72 -13.60
N VAL A 69 -2.75 -10.31 -13.39
CA VAL A 69 -3.08 -11.65 -13.87
C VAL A 69 -4.55 -11.73 -14.32
N GLU A 70 -4.78 -12.35 -15.47
CA GLU A 70 -6.11 -12.74 -15.95
C GLU A 70 -6.35 -14.19 -15.53
N TYR A 71 -7.19 -14.37 -14.52
CA TYR A 71 -7.54 -15.71 -14.03
C TYR A 71 -8.59 -16.38 -14.88
N ALA A 72 -8.39 -17.67 -15.17
CA ALA A 72 -9.46 -18.53 -15.66
C ALA A 72 -10.44 -18.91 -14.51
N PRO A 73 -11.66 -19.36 -14.83
CA PRO A 73 -12.59 -19.90 -13.83
C PRO A 73 -11.95 -20.96 -12.93
N GLY A 74 -12.09 -20.80 -11.62
CA GLY A 74 -11.51 -21.69 -10.60
C GLY A 74 -10.08 -21.38 -10.18
N GLU A 75 -9.41 -20.44 -10.83
CA GLU A 75 -8.02 -20.08 -10.49
C GLU A 75 -7.85 -19.01 -9.40
N PRO A 76 -8.76 -18.00 -9.22
CA PRO A 76 -8.58 -16.97 -8.21
C PRO A 76 -8.41 -17.58 -6.81
N LYS A 77 -7.38 -17.12 -6.10
CA LYS A 77 -6.99 -17.58 -4.77
C LYS A 77 -6.78 -16.41 -3.83
N GLY A 78 -6.86 -16.69 -2.55
CA GLY A 78 -6.64 -15.73 -1.49
C GLY A 78 -5.58 -16.18 -0.50
N THR A 79 -5.75 -15.74 0.74
CA THR A 79 -4.93 -16.19 1.87
C THR A 79 -5.80 -16.99 2.83
N PRO A 80 -5.26 -17.98 3.55
CA PRO A 80 -5.95 -18.57 4.69
C PRO A 80 -6.02 -17.55 5.85
N TRP A 81 -6.76 -17.86 6.92
CA TRP A 81 -6.72 -17.10 8.16
C TRP A 81 -5.29 -17.02 8.69
N HIS A 82 -4.79 -15.81 8.91
CA HIS A 82 -3.44 -15.56 9.38
C HIS A 82 -3.38 -14.36 10.35
N PRO A 83 -2.38 -14.32 11.23
CA PRO A 83 -2.23 -13.22 12.19
C PRO A 83 -1.42 -12.07 11.63
N HIS A 84 -1.57 -10.88 12.23
CA HIS A 84 -0.62 -9.77 12.13
C HIS A 84 -0.48 -9.08 13.47
N ARG A 85 0.72 -8.48 13.74
CA ARG A 85 0.96 -7.61 14.89
C ARG A 85 2.08 -6.61 14.62
N GLY A 86 1.88 -5.38 15.10
CA GLY A 86 2.92 -4.35 15.21
C GLY A 86 3.10 -3.44 14.00
N PHE A 87 2.21 -3.51 13.01
CA PHE A 87 2.28 -2.71 11.79
C PHE A 87 0.89 -2.52 11.18
N GLU A 88 0.81 -1.87 10.04
CA GLU A 88 -0.40 -1.67 9.24
C GLU A 88 -0.26 -2.38 7.89
N THR A 89 -1.32 -3.04 7.42
CA THR A 89 -1.43 -3.53 6.05
C THR A 89 -2.29 -2.59 5.22
N VAL A 90 -1.89 -2.35 3.98
CA VAL A 90 -2.62 -1.51 3.03
C VAL A 90 -2.80 -2.31 1.75
N THR A 91 -4.04 -2.68 1.45
CA THR A 91 -4.40 -3.37 0.22
C THR A 91 -5.05 -2.38 -0.73
N TYR A 92 -4.38 -2.04 -1.82
CA TYR A 92 -4.88 -1.14 -2.87
C TYR A 92 -5.24 -1.95 -4.11
N MET A 93 -6.51 -1.95 -4.50
CA MET A 93 -7.00 -2.65 -5.69
C MET A 93 -6.91 -1.77 -6.92
N ILE A 94 -6.26 -2.26 -7.96
CA ILE A 94 -6.25 -1.61 -9.28
C ILE A 94 -7.33 -2.23 -10.16
N ASP A 95 -7.35 -3.55 -10.28
CA ASP A 95 -8.37 -4.31 -11.00
C ASP A 95 -8.80 -5.53 -10.18
N GLY A 96 -10.08 -5.82 -10.16
CA GLY A 96 -10.64 -6.97 -9.48
C GLY A 96 -11.35 -6.64 -8.18
N THR A 97 -11.63 -7.66 -7.40
CA THR A 97 -12.36 -7.54 -6.13
C THR A 97 -11.76 -8.47 -5.09
N PHE A 98 -11.62 -7.97 -3.88
CA PHE A 98 -11.13 -8.72 -2.73
C PHE A 98 -12.06 -8.54 -1.54
N GLU A 99 -12.39 -9.64 -0.87
CA GLU A 99 -13.13 -9.67 0.39
C GLU A 99 -12.15 -9.88 1.53
N HIS A 100 -12.37 -9.19 2.63
CA HIS A 100 -11.60 -9.40 3.84
C HIS A 100 -12.53 -9.57 5.04
N GLN A 101 -12.06 -10.32 6.03
CA GLN A 101 -12.75 -10.53 7.30
C GLN A 101 -11.73 -10.70 8.41
N ASP A 102 -12.07 -10.23 9.62
CA ASP A 102 -11.19 -10.35 10.79
C ASP A 102 -11.84 -11.07 11.97
N SER A 103 -10.99 -11.38 12.98
CA SER A 103 -11.40 -12.05 14.21
C SER A 103 -12.20 -11.17 15.19
N ASN A 104 -12.35 -9.86 14.92
CA ASN A 104 -13.08 -8.93 15.77
C ASN A 104 -14.48 -8.61 15.21
N GLY A 105 -14.88 -9.25 14.11
CA GLY A 105 -16.15 -9.06 13.44
C GLY A 105 -16.16 -7.93 12.43
N GLY A 106 -14.96 -7.40 12.07
CA GLY A 106 -14.76 -6.52 10.93
C GLY A 106 -14.71 -7.29 9.61
N GLY A 107 -14.92 -6.59 8.52
CA GLY A 107 -14.87 -7.15 7.18
C GLY A 107 -15.42 -6.20 6.14
N GLY A 108 -15.14 -6.47 4.88
CA GLY A 108 -15.60 -5.64 3.78
C GLY A 108 -15.22 -6.19 2.43
N VAL A 109 -15.61 -5.46 1.42
CA VAL A 109 -15.26 -5.72 0.02
C VAL A 109 -14.59 -4.48 -0.54
N ILE A 110 -13.43 -4.66 -1.16
CA ILE A 110 -12.74 -3.64 -1.92
C ILE A 110 -12.69 -4.04 -3.39
N THR A 111 -12.88 -3.08 -4.26
CA THR A 111 -12.90 -3.25 -5.71
C THR A 111 -12.03 -2.19 -6.37
N ASN A 112 -12.08 -2.09 -7.67
CA ASN A 112 -11.25 -1.18 -8.47
C ASN A 112 -11.13 0.22 -7.89
N GLY A 113 -9.93 0.62 -7.49
CA GLY A 113 -9.61 1.92 -6.92
C GLY A 113 -9.78 2.05 -5.42
N ASP A 114 -10.42 1.09 -4.78
CA ASP A 114 -10.59 1.08 -3.33
C ASP A 114 -9.28 0.70 -2.63
N THR A 115 -9.13 1.19 -1.42
CA THR A 115 -8.02 0.83 -0.54
C THR A 115 -8.56 0.39 0.82
N GLN A 116 -8.12 -0.77 1.28
CA GLN A 116 -8.30 -1.19 2.66
C GLN A 116 -7.04 -0.88 3.45
N TRP A 117 -7.20 -0.19 4.55
CA TRP A 117 -6.12 0.12 5.49
C TRP A 117 -6.42 -0.52 6.84
N MET A 118 -5.67 -1.57 7.18
CA MET A 118 -5.82 -2.27 8.45
C MET A 118 -4.64 -1.95 9.38
N THR A 119 -4.91 -1.36 10.52
CA THR A 119 -3.95 -1.30 11.62
C THR A 119 -4.03 -2.60 12.41
N ALA A 120 -3.01 -3.45 12.32
CA ALA A 120 -2.95 -4.69 13.10
C ALA A 120 -2.62 -4.43 14.58
N GLY A 121 -1.77 -3.44 14.86
CA GLY A 121 -1.47 -2.98 16.22
C GLY A 121 -1.12 -4.09 17.20
N ALA A 122 -1.93 -4.26 18.25
CA ALA A 122 -1.73 -5.27 19.29
C ALA A 122 -1.92 -6.72 18.81
N GLY A 123 -2.51 -6.90 17.63
CA GLY A 123 -2.68 -8.19 16.98
C GLY A 123 -4.11 -8.49 16.56
N ILE A 124 -4.24 -9.16 15.43
CA ILE A 124 -5.50 -9.52 14.80
C ILE A 124 -5.30 -10.78 13.95
N LEU A 125 -6.37 -11.56 13.75
CA LEU A 125 -6.44 -12.58 12.71
C LEU A 125 -7.31 -12.04 11.59
N HIS A 126 -6.91 -12.26 10.34
CA HIS A 126 -7.73 -11.91 9.19
C HIS A 126 -7.58 -12.92 8.05
N ILE A 127 -8.47 -12.81 7.09
CA ILE A 127 -8.49 -13.55 5.83
C ILE A 127 -8.77 -12.58 4.70
N GLU A 128 -8.10 -12.75 3.58
CA GLU A 128 -8.32 -11.99 2.35
C GLU A 128 -8.55 -13.00 1.22
N LYS A 129 -9.65 -12.86 0.49
CA LYS A 129 -10.02 -13.82 -0.57
C LYS A 129 -10.80 -13.15 -1.70
N PRO A 130 -10.73 -13.70 -2.93
CA PRO A 130 -11.64 -13.30 -3.99
C PRO A 130 -13.09 -13.71 -3.63
N PRO A 131 -14.12 -12.93 -4.01
CA PRO A 131 -15.51 -13.34 -3.84
C PRO A 131 -15.84 -14.56 -4.72
N GLU A 132 -16.85 -15.34 -4.32
CA GLU A 132 -17.21 -16.60 -4.99
C GLU A 132 -17.52 -16.42 -6.49
N TRP A 133 -18.17 -15.31 -6.86
CA TRP A 133 -18.46 -15.02 -8.26
C TRP A 133 -17.19 -14.87 -9.09
N LEU A 134 -16.13 -14.22 -8.54
CA LEU A 134 -14.83 -14.06 -9.22
C LEU A 134 -14.10 -15.41 -9.33
N VAL A 135 -14.20 -16.25 -8.30
CA VAL A 135 -13.67 -17.62 -8.36
C VAL A 135 -14.36 -18.40 -9.48
N THR A 136 -15.69 -18.26 -9.61
CA THR A 136 -16.48 -18.99 -10.60
C THR A 136 -16.26 -18.47 -12.02
N SER A 137 -16.16 -17.17 -12.22
CA SER A 137 -16.04 -16.55 -13.55
C SER A 137 -14.62 -16.35 -14.04
N GLY A 138 -13.64 -16.31 -13.12
CA GLY A 138 -12.32 -15.76 -13.41
C GLY A 138 -12.39 -14.25 -13.63
N GLY A 139 -11.30 -13.66 -14.10
CA GLY A 139 -11.19 -12.26 -14.44
C GLY A 139 -9.87 -11.64 -14.04
N LEU A 140 -9.73 -10.35 -14.34
CA LEU A 140 -8.52 -9.61 -14.07
C LEU A 140 -8.35 -9.34 -12.57
N PHE A 141 -7.13 -9.56 -12.07
CA PHE A 141 -6.73 -9.27 -10.71
C PHE A 141 -5.39 -8.53 -10.70
N HIS A 142 -5.38 -7.35 -10.09
CA HIS A 142 -4.20 -6.53 -9.94
C HIS A 142 -4.36 -5.61 -8.71
N GLY A 143 -3.37 -5.63 -7.83
CA GLY A 143 -3.38 -4.79 -6.63
C GLY A 143 -2.02 -4.71 -5.96
N PHE A 144 -2.00 -4.08 -4.81
CA PHE A 144 -0.81 -3.95 -3.95
C PHE A 144 -1.11 -4.32 -2.52
N GLN A 145 -0.15 -5.00 -1.90
CA GLN A 145 -0.08 -5.20 -0.46
C GLN A 145 1.15 -4.48 0.08
N LEU A 146 0.92 -3.40 0.81
CA LEU A 146 1.96 -2.61 1.47
C LEU A 146 1.89 -2.81 2.98
N TRP A 147 3.05 -3.01 3.62
CA TRP A 147 3.16 -3.02 5.07
C TRP A 147 3.85 -1.74 5.55
N VAL A 148 3.17 -1.02 6.44
CA VAL A 148 3.67 0.21 7.05
C VAL A 148 3.97 -0.06 8.52
N ASN A 149 5.23 0.12 8.91
CA ASN A 149 5.64 -0.07 10.30
C ASN A 149 5.02 0.97 11.22
N LEU A 150 4.76 0.58 12.46
CA LEU A 150 4.34 1.48 13.52
C LEU A 150 5.52 1.82 14.44
N PRO A 151 5.61 3.06 14.93
CA PRO A 151 6.51 3.38 16.04
C PRO A 151 6.26 2.48 17.26
N ARG A 152 7.28 2.18 18.02
CA ARG A 152 7.21 1.31 19.20
C ARG A 152 6.05 1.65 20.14
N ALA A 153 5.85 2.93 20.38
CA ALA A 153 4.77 3.44 21.24
C ALA A 153 3.36 3.11 20.71
N GLN A 154 3.24 2.79 19.42
CA GLN A 154 1.96 2.54 18.74
C GLN A 154 1.76 1.08 18.30
N LYS A 155 2.73 0.20 18.52
CA LYS A 155 2.61 -1.22 18.14
C LYS A 155 1.54 -1.98 18.91
N TRP A 156 1.06 -1.44 20.02
CA TRP A 156 0.03 -2.03 20.88
C TRP A 156 -1.33 -1.35 20.80
N LEU A 157 -1.54 -0.50 19.76
CA LEU A 157 -2.85 0.08 19.48
C LEU A 157 -3.89 -1.00 19.18
N GLN A 158 -5.15 -0.72 19.50
CA GLN A 158 -6.25 -1.61 19.11
C GLN A 158 -6.32 -1.68 17.57
N PRO A 159 -6.58 -2.86 17.02
CA PRO A 159 -6.81 -3.03 15.59
C PRO A 159 -7.97 -2.15 15.10
N ARG A 160 -7.80 -1.59 13.89
CA ARG A 160 -8.84 -0.81 13.23
C ARG A 160 -8.74 -0.94 11.71
N TYR A 161 -9.82 -0.60 11.02
CA TYR A 161 -9.88 -0.52 9.57
C TYR A 161 -10.26 0.88 9.08
N GLN A 162 -9.82 1.18 7.87
CA GLN A 162 -10.32 2.26 7.02
C GLN A 162 -10.56 1.66 5.64
N ASP A 163 -11.81 1.67 5.18
CA ASP A 163 -12.13 1.38 3.79
C ASP A 163 -12.22 2.70 3.03
N ILE A 164 -11.21 2.98 2.22
CA ILE A 164 -11.12 4.18 1.39
C ILE A 164 -11.69 3.84 0.03
N ARG A 165 -12.81 4.46 -0.33
CA ARG A 165 -13.43 4.26 -1.63
C ARG A 165 -12.74 5.05 -2.73
N ALA A 166 -12.74 4.51 -3.94
CA ALA A 166 -12.14 5.16 -5.11
C ALA A 166 -12.61 6.61 -5.29
N GLY A 167 -13.88 6.90 -5.02
CA GLY A 167 -14.45 8.24 -5.11
C GLY A 167 -14.01 9.23 -4.01
N GLU A 168 -13.34 8.77 -2.97
CA GLU A 168 -12.82 9.61 -1.87
C GLU A 168 -11.37 10.02 -2.10
N VAL A 169 -10.67 9.32 -3.02
CA VAL A 169 -9.27 9.59 -3.32
C VAL A 169 -9.11 10.96 -3.96
N ALA A 170 -8.21 11.77 -3.41
CA ALA A 170 -7.90 13.07 -4.01
C ALA A 170 -7.19 12.89 -5.35
N ILE A 171 -7.71 13.53 -6.40
CA ILE A 171 -7.15 13.47 -7.75
C ILE A 171 -6.70 14.84 -8.23
N ALA A 172 -5.57 14.87 -8.91
CA ALA A 172 -4.99 16.06 -9.51
C ALA A 172 -4.25 15.67 -10.79
N SER A 173 -3.81 16.66 -11.56
CA SER A 173 -3.00 16.43 -12.75
C SER A 173 -1.68 17.20 -12.70
N SER A 174 -0.72 16.76 -13.52
CA SER A 174 0.51 17.52 -13.77
C SER A 174 0.19 18.88 -14.41
N PRO A 175 1.09 19.87 -14.37
CA PRO A 175 0.87 21.19 -14.95
C PRO A 175 0.51 21.16 -16.44
N ASP A 176 1.09 20.23 -17.18
CA ASP A 176 0.83 20.02 -18.61
C ASP A 176 -0.43 19.17 -18.90
N GLY A 177 -1.01 18.54 -17.86
CA GLY A 177 -2.15 17.62 -18.00
C GLY A 177 -1.78 16.24 -18.53
N GLY A 178 -0.50 15.91 -18.60
CA GLY A 178 -0.04 14.62 -19.09
C GLY A 178 -0.03 13.50 -18.04
N ALA A 179 -0.17 13.85 -16.76
CA ALA A 179 -0.19 12.86 -15.68
C ALA A 179 -1.43 12.98 -14.79
N LEU A 180 -2.09 11.86 -14.52
CA LEU A 180 -3.14 11.73 -13.50
C LEU A 180 -2.49 11.26 -12.20
N VAL A 181 -2.71 12.01 -11.12
CA VAL A 181 -2.15 11.76 -9.79
C VAL A 181 -3.27 11.49 -8.80
N ARG A 182 -3.25 10.33 -8.17
CA ARG A 182 -4.21 9.88 -7.15
C ARG A 182 -3.49 9.83 -5.81
N ILE A 183 -3.89 10.69 -4.88
CA ILE A 183 -3.30 10.78 -3.55
C ILE A 183 -4.17 9.95 -2.60
N ILE A 184 -3.69 8.76 -2.24
CA ILE A 184 -4.40 7.80 -1.38
C ILE A 184 -4.20 8.17 0.09
N ALA A 185 -2.98 8.55 0.48
CA ALA A 185 -2.66 9.00 1.82
C ALA A 185 -1.58 10.09 1.81
N GLY A 186 -1.54 10.90 2.85
CA GLY A 186 -0.62 12.02 2.96
C GLY A 186 -1.07 13.24 2.16
N GLU A 187 -0.12 14.11 1.82
CA GLU A 187 -0.40 15.38 1.15
C GLU A 187 0.68 15.72 0.12
N ILE A 188 0.25 16.16 -1.05
CA ILE A 188 1.10 16.69 -2.13
C ILE A 188 0.54 18.05 -2.55
N ALA A 189 1.33 19.12 -2.41
CA ALA A 189 0.98 20.46 -2.87
C ALA A 189 -0.42 20.96 -2.43
N GLY A 190 -0.85 20.61 -1.23
CA GLY A 190 -2.17 20.96 -0.69
C GLY A 190 -3.28 19.96 -1.02
N PHE A 191 -3.05 18.99 -1.90
CA PHE A 191 -3.98 17.88 -2.15
C PHE A 191 -3.77 16.80 -1.11
N LYS A 192 -4.80 16.54 -0.31
CA LYS A 192 -4.73 15.60 0.82
C LYS A 192 -5.52 14.32 0.51
N GLY A 193 -4.84 13.19 0.60
CA GLY A 193 -5.46 11.87 0.52
C GLY A 193 -6.30 11.54 1.76
N PRO A 194 -7.33 10.69 1.62
CA PRO A 194 -8.24 10.32 2.72
C PRO A 194 -7.59 9.41 3.78
N GLY A 195 -6.54 8.67 3.43
CA GLY A 195 -5.90 7.71 4.33
C GLY A 195 -5.34 8.37 5.60
N SER A 196 -5.83 7.93 6.75
CA SER A 196 -5.35 8.36 8.07
C SER A 196 -4.28 7.40 8.56
N THR A 197 -3.08 7.89 8.82
CA THR A 197 -1.91 7.08 9.16
C THR A 197 -1.38 7.42 10.55
N TYR A 198 -0.90 6.42 11.26
CA TYR A 198 -0.16 6.66 12.52
C TYR A 198 1.29 7.07 12.23
N THR A 199 1.86 6.58 11.12
CA THR A 199 3.19 6.96 10.66
C THR A 199 3.06 7.99 9.54
N PRO A 200 3.64 9.21 9.67
CA PRO A 200 3.54 10.24 8.63
C PRO A 200 4.13 9.76 7.31
N MET A 201 3.28 9.65 6.28
CA MET A 201 3.67 9.13 4.96
C MET A 201 2.82 9.73 3.84
N THR A 202 3.24 9.47 2.62
CA THR A 202 2.50 9.78 1.39
C THR A 202 2.46 8.54 0.50
N LEU A 203 1.29 8.23 -0.04
CA LEU A 203 1.05 7.14 -0.98
C LEU A 203 0.28 7.69 -2.18
N VAL A 204 0.88 7.55 -3.36
CA VAL A 204 0.37 8.10 -4.62
C VAL A 204 0.43 7.04 -5.70
N HIS A 205 -0.63 6.94 -6.50
CA HIS A 205 -0.63 6.24 -7.77
C HIS A 205 -0.66 7.28 -8.90
N ALA A 206 0.33 7.26 -9.78
CA ALA A 206 0.45 8.18 -10.90
C ALA A 206 0.43 7.43 -12.24
N THR A 207 -0.39 7.92 -13.19
CA THR A 207 -0.46 7.43 -14.56
C THR A 207 -0.01 8.55 -15.50
N LEU A 208 1.05 8.33 -16.26
CA LEU A 208 1.62 9.31 -17.18
C LEU A 208 1.41 8.87 -18.63
N SER A 209 0.85 9.77 -19.44
CA SER A 209 0.78 9.60 -20.89
C SER A 209 2.18 9.55 -21.52
N PRO A 210 2.36 8.93 -22.70
CA PRO A 210 3.64 8.91 -23.40
C PRO A 210 4.28 10.29 -23.50
N GLY A 211 5.54 10.41 -23.08
CA GLY A 211 6.31 11.66 -23.09
C GLY A 211 5.96 12.65 -21.98
N ALA A 212 4.92 12.40 -21.18
CA ALA A 212 4.55 13.29 -20.07
C ALA A 212 5.61 13.28 -18.96
N LYS A 213 5.72 14.45 -18.31
CA LYS A 213 6.60 14.65 -17.15
C LYS A 213 5.77 14.99 -15.92
N LEU A 214 6.06 14.33 -14.82
CA LEU A 214 5.51 14.65 -13.51
C LEU A 214 6.62 15.08 -12.57
N THR A 215 6.48 16.27 -11.99
CA THR A 215 7.37 16.80 -10.96
C THR A 215 6.54 17.09 -9.71
N LEU A 216 6.87 16.42 -8.62
CA LEU A 216 6.15 16.54 -7.36
C LEU A 216 7.00 17.24 -6.31
N PRO A 217 6.48 18.25 -5.59
CA PRO A 217 7.09 18.67 -4.35
C PRO A 217 7.05 17.50 -3.35
N TRP A 218 8.15 17.27 -2.67
CA TRP A 218 8.30 16.15 -1.75
C TRP A 218 8.93 16.62 -0.45
N ARG A 219 8.43 16.13 0.66
CA ARG A 219 8.99 16.50 1.97
C ARG A 219 10.44 16.07 2.08
N ALA A 220 11.33 16.99 2.46
CA ALA A 220 12.76 16.71 2.56
C ALA A 220 13.12 15.73 3.69
N ASP A 221 12.25 15.64 4.72
CA ASP A 221 12.36 14.74 5.87
C ASP A 221 11.73 13.34 5.64
N TYR A 222 11.21 13.07 4.42
CA TYR A 222 10.68 11.77 4.04
C TYR A 222 11.65 11.02 3.14
N ASN A 223 11.69 9.69 3.26
CA ASN A 223 12.19 8.83 2.19
C ASN A 223 11.34 9.01 0.94
N ALA A 224 11.85 8.57 -0.20
CA ALA A 224 11.10 8.61 -1.45
C ALA A 224 11.42 7.38 -2.29
N LEU A 225 10.38 6.67 -2.68
CA LEU A 225 10.42 5.44 -3.45
C LEU A 225 9.51 5.59 -4.66
N VAL A 226 9.95 5.11 -5.81
CA VAL A 226 9.15 5.04 -7.04
C VAL A 226 9.19 3.62 -7.55
N TYR A 227 8.04 2.98 -7.60
CA TYR A 227 7.89 1.64 -8.16
C TYR A 227 7.17 1.71 -9.49
N ASP A 228 7.78 1.17 -10.53
CA ASP A 228 7.20 1.06 -11.87
C ASP A 228 6.33 -0.20 -11.94
N MET A 229 5.01 0.01 -11.93
CA MET A 229 4.03 -1.07 -12.03
C MET A 229 3.92 -1.58 -13.46
N ALA A 230 3.94 -0.66 -14.43
CA ALA A 230 3.79 -0.97 -15.83
C ALA A 230 4.30 0.20 -16.70
N GLY A 231 5.14 -0.09 -17.68
CA GLY A 231 5.61 0.86 -18.66
C GLY A 231 7.12 1.08 -18.67
N LEU A 232 7.51 2.17 -19.31
CA LEU A 232 8.90 2.60 -19.47
C LEU A 232 9.00 4.09 -19.16
N GLY A 233 10.03 4.50 -18.46
CA GLY A 233 10.27 5.89 -18.16
C GLY A 233 11.66 6.19 -17.62
N THR A 234 11.79 7.38 -17.06
CA THR A 234 12.99 7.80 -16.35
C THR A 234 12.61 8.41 -15.01
N VAL A 235 13.51 8.30 -14.02
CA VAL A 235 13.28 8.79 -12.66
C VAL A 235 14.52 9.51 -12.11
N GLY A 236 14.28 10.47 -11.22
CA GLY A 236 15.33 11.15 -10.47
C GLY A 236 16.01 12.29 -11.25
N ALA A 237 16.97 12.95 -10.57
CA ALA A 237 17.70 14.09 -11.12
C ALA A 237 18.48 13.75 -12.39
N GLU A 238 18.96 12.50 -12.49
CA GLU A 238 19.79 11.99 -13.58
C GLU A 238 18.94 11.44 -14.75
N ALA A 239 17.60 11.48 -14.65
CA ALA A 239 16.70 10.85 -15.59
C ALA A 239 17.08 9.37 -15.85
N ARG A 240 17.31 8.62 -14.77
CA ARG A 240 17.73 7.22 -14.85
C ARG A 240 16.63 6.36 -15.47
N PRO A 241 16.94 5.56 -16.50
CA PRO A 241 15.94 4.67 -17.12
C PRO A 241 15.34 3.70 -16.10
N MET A 242 14.04 3.48 -16.21
CA MET A 242 13.24 2.63 -15.34
C MET A 242 12.19 1.90 -16.18
N GLN A 243 11.89 0.65 -15.81
CA GLN A 243 10.93 -0.21 -16.49
C GLN A 243 10.09 -1.02 -15.51
N THR A 244 9.04 -1.63 -16.02
CA THR A 244 8.11 -2.47 -15.27
C THR A 244 8.81 -3.42 -14.28
N GLY A 245 8.36 -3.40 -13.03
CA GLY A 245 8.87 -4.22 -11.94
C GLY A 245 10.12 -3.66 -11.28
N GLN A 246 10.54 -2.45 -11.60
CA GLN A 246 11.69 -1.81 -10.94
C GLN A 246 11.26 -0.85 -9.84
N LEU A 247 12.06 -0.84 -8.77
CA LEU A 247 11.96 0.10 -7.65
C LEU A 247 13.18 1.01 -7.65
N ALA A 248 12.94 2.31 -7.69
CA ALA A 248 13.96 3.33 -7.42
C ALA A 248 13.85 3.84 -5.98
N VAL A 249 14.95 3.76 -5.24
CA VAL A 249 15.14 4.46 -3.96
C VAL A 249 15.83 5.79 -4.24
N LEU A 250 15.21 6.88 -3.82
CA LEU A 250 15.72 8.22 -4.11
C LEU A 250 16.51 8.78 -2.92
N GLY A 251 17.52 9.55 -3.23
CA GLY A 251 18.35 10.28 -2.26
C GLY A 251 17.66 11.54 -1.71
N SER A 252 18.46 12.39 -1.07
CA SER A 252 17.99 13.64 -0.45
C SER A 252 17.56 14.67 -1.48
N GLY A 253 16.55 15.45 -1.15
CA GLY A 253 15.97 16.51 -1.98
C GLY A 253 14.57 16.86 -1.49
N ASN A 254 13.96 17.84 -2.13
CA ASN A 254 12.59 18.27 -1.86
C ASN A 254 11.69 18.17 -3.11
N THR A 255 12.18 17.55 -4.17
CA THR A 255 11.46 17.43 -5.42
C THR A 255 11.75 16.07 -6.06
N LEU A 256 10.69 15.40 -6.49
CA LEU A 256 10.73 14.12 -7.20
C LEU A 256 10.31 14.34 -8.64
N THR A 257 11.00 13.75 -9.61
CA THR A 257 10.63 13.83 -11.01
C THR A 257 10.64 12.46 -11.68
N VAL A 258 9.64 12.25 -12.55
CA VAL A 258 9.53 11.07 -13.42
C VAL A 258 9.06 11.52 -14.80
N THR A 259 9.49 10.81 -15.84
CA THR A 259 9.10 11.10 -17.23
C THR A 259 8.77 9.79 -17.94
N ALA A 260 7.60 9.71 -18.55
CA ALA A 260 7.21 8.57 -19.36
C ALA A 260 7.97 8.54 -20.69
N ALA A 261 8.37 7.37 -21.15
CA ALA A 261 8.91 7.21 -22.49
C ALA A 261 7.83 7.54 -23.56
N GLN A 262 8.27 7.95 -24.74
CA GLN A 262 7.37 8.25 -25.88
C GLN A 262 6.66 7.00 -26.41
N VAL A 263 7.27 5.84 -26.25
CA VAL A 263 6.71 4.52 -26.60
C VAL A 263 6.60 3.72 -25.33
N GLN A 264 5.42 3.16 -25.10
CA GLN A 264 5.14 2.32 -23.94
C GLN A 264 5.02 0.85 -24.34
N GLU A 265 5.67 -0.01 -23.60
CA GLU A 265 5.62 -1.47 -23.74
C GLU A 265 4.90 -2.05 -22.52
N SER A 266 3.63 -1.71 -22.37
CA SER A 266 2.81 -2.22 -21.28
C SER A 266 1.39 -2.49 -21.74
N ARG A 267 0.61 -3.19 -20.94
CA ARG A 267 -0.81 -3.43 -21.18
C ARG A 267 -1.62 -2.11 -21.18
N SER A 268 -1.20 -1.13 -20.38
CA SER A 268 -1.65 0.25 -20.49
C SER A 268 -0.76 1.00 -21.49
N PRO A 269 -1.28 1.88 -22.33
CA PRO A 269 -0.46 2.75 -23.20
C PRO A 269 0.28 3.84 -22.42
N ASN A 270 0.30 3.76 -21.09
CA ASN A 270 0.84 4.75 -20.17
C ASN A 270 1.93 4.13 -19.30
N LEU A 271 2.70 5.01 -18.64
CA LEU A 271 3.54 4.63 -17.52
C LEU A 271 2.72 4.73 -16.23
N ASP A 272 2.61 3.62 -15.50
CA ASP A 272 1.91 3.55 -14.22
C ASP A 272 2.89 3.33 -13.06
N LEU A 273 2.82 4.21 -12.05
CA LEU A 273 3.77 4.26 -10.95
C LEU A 273 3.06 4.28 -9.59
N LEU A 274 3.61 3.53 -8.64
CA LEU A 274 3.36 3.74 -7.22
C LEU A 274 4.49 4.58 -6.64
N ILE A 275 4.15 5.75 -6.10
CA ILE A 275 5.11 6.69 -5.50
C ILE A 275 4.77 6.77 -4.01
N LEU A 276 5.75 6.45 -3.17
CA LEU A 276 5.53 6.42 -1.73
C LEU A 276 6.76 6.91 -0.97
N GLY A 277 6.53 7.37 0.25
CA GLY A 277 7.58 7.74 1.17
C GLY A 277 6.98 8.22 2.48
N GLY A 278 7.80 8.21 3.51
CA GLY A 278 7.38 8.60 4.84
C GLY A 278 8.54 9.11 5.67
N ARG A 279 8.19 9.67 6.83
CA ARG A 279 9.20 10.05 7.81
C ARG A 279 9.78 8.76 8.41
N PRO A 280 11.10 8.53 8.30
CA PRO A 280 11.71 7.38 8.95
C PRO A 280 11.39 7.35 10.46
N ILE A 281 11.01 6.19 10.96
CA ILE A 281 10.77 5.95 12.39
C ILE A 281 12.12 5.92 13.13
N GLY A 282 13.16 5.38 12.49
CA GLY A 282 14.51 5.30 13.04
C GLY A 282 14.64 4.36 14.23
N GLU A 283 13.71 3.44 14.41
CA GLU A 283 13.73 2.45 15.49
C GLU A 283 14.18 1.08 14.95
N PRO A 284 14.75 0.21 15.82
CA PRO A 284 15.06 -1.17 15.44
C PRO A 284 13.83 -1.91 14.93
N VAL A 285 14.01 -2.72 13.89
CA VAL A 285 12.96 -3.58 13.31
C VAL A 285 13.35 -5.03 13.51
N ALA A 286 12.51 -5.77 14.23
CA ALA A 286 12.53 -7.22 14.29
C ALA A 286 11.34 -7.74 13.48
N TRP A 287 11.62 -8.48 12.41
CA TRP A 287 10.60 -9.01 11.51
C TRP A 287 10.72 -10.53 11.39
N MET A 288 9.63 -11.23 11.63
CA MET A 288 9.54 -12.68 11.41
C MET A 288 8.12 -13.08 11.00
N GLY A 289 7.97 -13.55 9.75
CA GLY A 289 6.69 -13.91 9.19
C GLY A 289 5.68 -12.75 9.29
N PRO A 290 4.51 -12.96 9.90
CA PRO A 290 3.43 -11.97 9.96
C PRO A 290 3.57 -10.96 11.12
N PHE A 291 4.73 -10.88 11.77
CA PHE A 291 4.96 -10.00 12.92
C PHE A 291 6.12 -9.05 12.71
N VAL A 292 5.89 -7.76 12.99
CA VAL A 292 6.88 -6.69 12.89
C VAL A 292 6.95 -5.95 14.23
N MET A 293 7.98 -6.23 15.00
CA MET A 293 8.20 -5.66 16.33
C MET A 293 9.54 -4.90 16.40
N ASN A 294 9.99 -4.52 17.57
CA ASN A 294 11.29 -3.85 17.74
C ASN A 294 12.39 -4.79 18.26
N THR A 295 12.03 -5.90 18.90
CA THR A 295 13.01 -6.86 19.42
C THR A 295 12.61 -8.29 19.11
N ARG A 296 13.59 -9.20 19.20
CA ARG A 296 13.35 -10.64 19.04
C ARG A 296 12.43 -11.20 20.12
N GLU A 297 12.56 -10.71 21.33
CA GLU A 297 11.73 -11.11 22.47
C GLU A 297 10.26 -10.74 22.25
N GLU A 298 10.01 -9.54 21.68
CA GLU A 298 8.66 -9.13 21.31
C GLU A 298 8.08 -10.00 20.17
N ILE A 299 8.89 -10.44 19.22
CA ILE A 299 8.48 -11.43 18.20
C ILE A 299 8.11 -12.76 18.84
N MET A 300 8.95 -13.27 19.74
CA MET A 300 8.65 -14.54 20.44
C MET A 300 7.36 -14.44 21.27
N THR A 301 7.11 -13.29 21.88
CA THR A 301 5.84 -13.00 22.56
C THR A 301 4.66 -13.01 21.60
N ALA A 302 4.79 -12.39 20.42
CA ALA A 302 3.75 -12.39 19.40
C ALA A 302 3.40 -13.80 18.90
N ILE A 303 4.41 -14.65 18.69
CA ILE A 303 4.24 -16.06 18.32
C ILE A 303 3.52 -16.84 19.41
N ALA A 304 3.96 -16.68 20.68
CA ALA A 304 3.34 -17.36 21.82
C ALA A 304 1.89 -16.92 22.04
N ASP A 305 1.59 -15.63 21.83
CA ASP A 305 0.23 -15.09 21.91
C ASP A 305 -0.67 -15.67 20.82
N TYR A 306 -0.17 -15.76 19.59
CA TYR A 306 -0.89 -16.40 18.49
C TYR A 306 -1.18 -17.87 18.78
N GLN A 307 -0.18 -18.65 19.18
CA GLN A 307 -0.33 -20.07 19.51
C GLN A 307 -1.31 -20.32 20.67
N ALA A 308 -1.39 -19.38 21.60
CA ALA A 308 -2.33 -19.42 22.72
C ALA A 308 -3.72 -18.86 22.39
N GLY A 309 -4.01 -18.49 21.14
CA GLY A 309 -5.30 -17.95 20.72
C GLY A 309 -5.60 -16.52 21.21
N ARG A 310 -4.58 -15.77 21.64
CA ARG A 310 -4.76 -14.42 22.19
C ARG A 310 -4.91 -13.30 21.15
N LEU A 311 -4.77 -13.61 19.84
CA LEU A 311 -4.95 -12.65 18.74
C LEU A 311 -6.37 -12.65 18.16
N GLY A 312 -7.31 -13.29 18.83
CA GLY A 312 -8.71 -13.38 18.43
C GLY A 312 -9.18 -14.79 18.11
N THR A 313 -10.43 -14.93 17.78
CA THR A 313 -11.09 -16.20 17.43
C THR A 313 -11.65 -16.12 16.03
N ILE A 314 -11.37 -17.12 15.20
CA ILE A 314 -11.94 -17.21 13.84
C ILE A 314 -13.45 -17.40 13.97
N PRO A 315 -14.29 -16.54 13.35
CA PRO A 315 -15.74 -16.66 13.39
C PRO A 315 -16.24 -17.99 12.81
N ALA A 316 -17.29 -18.55 13.40
CA ALA A 316 -17.86 -19.82 12.95
C ALA A 316 -18.54 -19.74 11.59
N THR A 317 -18.92 -18.54 11.14
CA THR A 317 -19.50 -18.27 9.80
C THR A 317 -18.75 -17.12 9.14
N THR A 318 -18.38 -17.30 7.88
CA THR A 318 -17.79 -16.24 7.05
C THR A 318 -18.93 -15.38 6.48
N ALA A 319 -19.42 -14.41 7.25
CA ALA A 319 -20.31 -13.39 6.72
C ALA A 319 -19.49 -12.19 6.25
N VAL A 320 -19.65 -11.81 4.99
CA VAL A 320 -19.08 -10.57 4.47
C VAL A 320 -20.05 -9.44 4.79
N HIS A 321 -19.62 -8.47 5.58
CA HIS A 321 -20.40 -7.27 5.84
C HIS A 321 -19.99 -6.17 4.86
N ASN A 322 -20.92 -5.70 4.05
CA ASN A 322 -20.79 -4.45 3.32
C ASN A 322 -20.94 -3.30 4.32
N THR A 323 -19.84 -2.79 4.84
CA THR A 323 -19.84 -1.59 5.68
C THR A 323 -19.61 -0.38 4.77
N PRO A 324 -20.49 0.65 4.79
CA PRO A 324 -20.17 1.93 4.16
C PRO A 324 -18.89 2.50 4.77
N ALA A 325 -18.16 3.29 4.02
CA ALA A 325 -16.89 3.91 4.45
C ALA A 325 -17.04 4.62 5.81
N THR A 326 -16.69 3.90 6.87
CA THR A 326 -16.66 4.41 8.24
C THR A 326 -15.42 3.85 8.91
N ILE A 327 -14.74 4.67 9.68
CA ILE A 327 -13.67 4.20 10.57
C ILE A 327 -14.34 3.29 11.59
N VAL A 328 -14.13 1.97 11.48
CA VAL A 328 -14.66 1.01 12.44
C VAL A 328 -13.58 0.75 13.48
N GLU A 329 -13.72 1.35 14.65
CA GLU A 329 -12.93 0.96 15.82
C GLU A 329 -13.42 -0.41 16.31
N SER A 330 -12.53 -1.39 16.37
CA SER A 330 -12.85 -2.68 17.00
C SER A 330 -13.11 -2.47 18.50
N LYS A 331 -14.19 -3.04 19.03
CA LYS A 331 -14.49 -2.98 20.47
C LYS A 331 -13.31 -3.58 21.26
N PRO A 332 -12.91 -2.95 22.39
CA PRO A 332 -11.92 -3.55 23.26
C PRO A 332 -12.45 -4.91 23.77
N ALA A 333 -11.58 -5.90 23.78
CA ALA A 333 -11.87 -7.16 24.45
C ALA A 333 -12.21 -6.88 25.92
N GLU A 334 -13.42 -7.23 26.36
CA GLU A 334 -13.81 -7.11 27.76
C GLU A 334 -12.81 -7.94 28.60
N ASN A 335 -12.06 -7.27 29.46
CA ASN A 335 -11.24 -7.92 30.47
C ASN A 335 -12.17 -8.64 31.43
N ALA A 336 -12.29 -9.94 31.26
CA ALA A 336 -12.97 -10.79 32.23
C ALA A 336 -12.12 -10.86 33.53
N GLY A 337 -12.64 -10.24 34.59
CA GLY A 337 -12.40 -10.69 35.95
C GLY A 337 -11.29 -10.02 36.73
N GLY A 338 -11.57 -8.94 37.38
CA GLY A 338 -11.00 -8.61 38.68
C GLY A 338 -11.97 -9.04 39.76
N ALA A 339 -11.77 -10.22 40.34
CA ALA A 339 -12.38 -10.56 41.63
C ALA A 339 -11.56 -9.87 42.72
N GLU A 340 -12.17 -8.92 43.42
CA GLU A 340 -11.61 -8.45 44.67
C GLU A 340 -11.68 -9.56 45.75
N PRO A 341 -10.63 -9.75 46.55
CA PRO A 341 -10.73 -10.54 47.76
C PRO A 341 -11.34 -9.75 48.91
N ALA A 342 -12.25 -10.40 49.60
CA ALA A 342 -12.83 -9.94 50.88
C ALA A 342 -11.80 -9.84 52.00
#